data_469324807441039e24bdee5be5ad1ea7
#
_entry.id   469324807441039e24bdee5be5ad1ea7
#
_cell.length_a   1.000
_cell.length_b   1.000
_cell.length_c   1.000
_cell.angle_alpha   90.00
_cell.angle_beta   90.00
_cell.angle_gamma   90.00
#
_symmetry.space_group_name_H-M   'P 1'
#
loop_
_entity.id
_entity.type
_entity.pdbx_description
1 polymer ?
#
loop_
_entity_poly.entity_id
_entity_poly.type
_entity_poly.pdbx_seq_one_letter_code
_entity_poly.pdbx_strand_id
1 'polypeptide(L)'
;MTPLSENHGWLGSPAGALWPTAEPETTSDQQNPFIKFRSFLWSYKNAVEKGFTDRDFIQLVNRLNNSISEVDGTGFNQTPFENCSDLSSAIGRTGDLWIKNETENVSGSHKARHLFGLALHLEVDEVPLTTPLSIASCGNAALGAAVVARAVNRPLIVHVPVWADTS
;
A
#
# COMPACT_ATOMS: atom_id res chain seq x y z
N MET A 1 -9.67 -17.24 21.80
CA MET A 1 -8.75 -16.95 20.69
C MET A 1 -8.80 -18.17 19.77
N THR A 2 -9.55 -18.09 18.69
CA THR A 2 -9.56 -19.13 17.66
C THR A 2 -8.19 -19.07 16.99
N PRO A 3 -7.44 -20.17 16.86
CA PRO A 3 -6.21 -20.16 16.11
C PRO A 3 -6.53 -19.69 14.70
N LEU A 4 -5.69 -18.81 14.16
CA LEU A 4 -5.75 -18.40 12.75
C LEU A 4 -5.82 -19.69 11.93
N SER A 5 -7.00 -19.96 11.36
CA SER A 5 -7.23 -21.18 10.61
C SER A 5 -6.28 -21.20 9.41
N GLU A 6 -5.87 -22.37 9.00
CA GLU A 6 -4.97 -22.67 7.87
C GLU A 6 -5.38 -22.04 6.52
N ASN A 7 -6.53 -21.35 6.49
CA ASN A 7 -7.06 -20.66 5.31
C ASN A 7 -6.62 -19.20 5.16
N HIS A 8 -5.89 -18.63 6.10
CA HIS A 8 -5.24 -17.34 5.90
C HIS A 8 -3.94 -17.56 5.14
N GLY A 9 -4.00 -17.68 3.83
CA GLY A 9 -2.95 -18.05 2.89
C GLY A 9 -1.66 -17.23 2.91
N TRP A 10 -1.27 -16.74 4.06
CA TRP A 10 -0.08 -15.91 4.26
C TRP A 10 1.01 -16.58 5.09
N LEU A 11 0.64 -17.36 6.09
CA LEU A 11 1.59 -17.99 7.00
C LEU A 11 1.29 -19.49 7.05
N GLY A 12 1.99 -20.27 6.23
CA GLY A 12 1.93 -21.74 6.27
C GLY A 12 1.64 -22.44 4.95
N SER A 13 1.31 -21.71 3.89
CA SER A 13 1.23 -22.31 2.56
C SER A 13 2.63 -22.57 2.01
N PRO A 14 2.85 -23.70 1.31
CA PRO A 14 4.08 -23.92 0.57
C PRO A 14 4.38 -22.71 -0.32
N ALA A 15 5.65 -22.33 -0.46
CA ALA A 15 6.08 -21.13 -1.17
C ALA A 15 5.49 -21.00 -2.59
N GLY A 16 5.11 -22.09 -3.24
CA GLY A 16 4.45 -22.13 -4.55
C GLY A 16 2.94 -21.77 -4.55
N ALA A 17 2.29 -21.75 -3.38
CA ALA A 17 0.84 -21.46 -3.28
C ALA A 17 0.54 -20.00 -2.91
N LEU A 18 1.57 -19.21 -2.64
CA LEU A 18 1.45 -17.83 -2.17
C LEU A 18 1.34 -16.79 -3.29
N TRP A 19 1.70 -17.16 -4.49
CA TRP A 19 1.75 -16.25 -5.63
C TRP A 19 0.68 -16.64 -6.65
N PRO A 20 -0.15 -15.72 -7.16
CA PRO A 20 -1.08 -16.08 -8.21
C PRO A 20 -0.28 -16.54 -9.42
N THR A 21 -0.59 -17.73 -9.91
CA THR A 21 -0.06 -18.27 -11.15
C THR A 21 -0.70 -17.66 -12.39
N ALA A 22 -1.79 -16.93 -12.21
CA ALA A 22 -2.46 -16.22 -13.31
C ALA A 22 -1.94 -14.78 -13.37
N GLU A 23 -1.41 -14.38 -14.52
CA GLU A 23 -1.20 -12.98 -14.85
C GLU A 23 -2.56 -12.26 -14.75
N PRO A 24 -2.64 -11.12 -14.06
CA PRO A 24 -3.88 -10.35 -14.03
C PRO A 24 -4.25 -9.94 -15.44
N GLU A 25 -5.53 -10.01 -15.80
CA GLU A 25 -6.02 -9.60 -17.11
C GLU A 25 -5.55 -8.18 -17.45
N THR A 26 -5.04 -8.01 -18.68
CA THR A 26 -4.41 -6.79 -19.16
C THR A 26 -5.44 -5.70 -19.44
N THR A 27 -5.74 -4.85 -18.47
CA THR A 27 -6.49 -3.62 -18.65
C THR A 27 -5.64 -2.40 -18.25
N SER A 28 -6.03 -1.20 -18.69
CA SER A 28 -5.36 0.08 -18.39
C SER A 28 -5.18 0.34 -16.87
N ASP A 29 -5.93 -0.34 -16.03
CA ASP A 29 -5.90 -0.24 -14.58
C ASP A 29 -4.71 -0.98 -13.92
N GLN A 30 -3.86 -1.66 -14.73
CA GLN A 30 -2.76 -2.48 -14.23
C GLN A 30 -1.56 -1.71 -13.68
N GLN A 31 -1.50 -0.40 -13.91
CA GLN A 31 -0.44 0.44 -13.34
C GLN A 31 -0.57 0.59 -11.82
N ASN A 32 -1.79 0.55 -11.29
CA ASN A 32 -2.01 0.66 -9.86
C ASN A 32 -1.86 -0.72 -9.18
N PRO A 33 -0.87 -0.89 -8.27
CA PRO A 33 -0.62 -2.17 -7.61
C PRO A 33 -1.79 -2.65 -6.72
N PHE A 34 -2.62 -1.74 -6.20
CA PHE A 34 -3.78 -2.09 -5.38
C PHE A 34 -4.94 -2.65 -6.22
N ILE A 35 -4.97 -2.35 -7.50
CA ILE A 35 -5.88 -2.98 -8.46
C ILE A 35 -5.28 -4.29 -8.95
N LYS A 36 -4.03 -4.24 -9.42
CA LYS A 36 -3.33 -5.38 -10.00
C LYS A 36 -3.28 -6.58 -9.04
N PHE A 37 -3.00 -6.33 -7.77
CA PHE A 37 -2.80 -7.35 -6.75
C PHE A 37 -3.94 -7.43 -5.72
N ARG A 38 -5.15 -6.93 -6.07
CA ARG A 38 -6.29 -6.84 -5.14
C ARG A 38 -6.67 -8.16 -4.49
N SER A 39 -6.55 -9.26 -5.21
CA SER A 39 -6.89 -10.59 -4.69
C SER A 39 -6.07 -11.02 -3.46
N PHE A 40 -4.92 -10.37 -3.21
CA PHE A 40 -4.11 -10.57 -2.00
C PHE A 40 -4.50 -9.65 -0.86
N LEU A 41 -5.26 -8.58 -1.13
CA LEU A 41 -5.62 -7.61 -0.12
C LEU A 41 -6.73 -8.18 0.76
N TRP A 42 -6.55 -8.05 2.08
CA TRP A 42 -7.61 -8.37 3.03
C TRP A 42 -8.85 -7.51 2.80
N SER A 43 -8.65 -6.21 2.52
CA SER A 43 -9.74 -5.29 2.20
C SER A 43 -10.59 -5.73 1.01
N TYR A 44 -9.96 -6.31 -0.02
CA TYR A 44 -10.70 -6.85 -1.18
C TYR A 44 -11.55 -8.07 -0.79
N LYS A 45 -10.98 -9.02 -0.05
CA LYS A 45 -11.71 -10.21 0.42
C LYS A 45 -12.90 -9.81 1.28
N ASN A 46 -12.68 -8.90 2.23
CA ASN A 46 -13.73 -8.36 3.08
C ASN A 46 -14.81 -7.61 2.28
N ALA A 47 -14.44 -6.84 1.27
CA ALA A 47 -15.37 -6.16 0.37
C ALA A 47 -16.28 -7.16 -0.36
N VAL A 48 -15.71 -8.24 -0.91
CA VAL A 48 -16.46 -9.30 -1.58
C VAL A 48 -17.43 -9.98 -0.61
N GLU A 49 -17.01 -10.28 0.62
CA GLU A 49 -17.88 -10.84 1.67
C GLU A 49 -19.04 -9.90 2.02
N LYS A 50 -18.84 -8.59 1.90
CA LYS A 50 -19.87 -7.55 2.10
C LYS A 50 -20.72 -7.28 0.85
N GLY A 51 -20.50 -8.03 -0.23
CA GLY A 51 -21.30 -7.93 -1.46
C GLY A 51 -20.78 -6.95 -2.50
N PHE A 52 -19.58 -6.41 -2.35
CA PHE A 52 -18.94 -5.62 -3.42
C PHE A 52 -18.68 -6.52 -4.63
N THR A 53 -18.95 -5.99 -5.80
CA THR A 53 -18.42 -6.57 -7.03
C THR A 53 -16.93 -6.20 -7.20
N ASP A 54 -16.24 -6.92 -8.08
CA ASP A 54 -14.86 -6.57 -8.45
C ASP A 54 -14.76 -5.12 -8.96
N ARG A 55 -15.74 -4.70 -9.75
CA ARG A 55 -15.84 -3.34 -10.28
C ARG A 55 -15.99 -2.29 -9.16
N ASP A 56 -16.80 -2.57 -8.14
CA ASP A 56 -17.02 -1.63 -7.04
C ASP A 56 -15.71 -1.42 -6.25
N PHE A 57 -14.94 -2.48 -6.02
CA PHE A 57 -13.65 -2.37 -5.38
C PHE A 57 -12.63 -1.59 -6.22
N ILE A 58 -12.56 -1.84 -7.53
CA ILE A 58 -11.71 -1.08 -8.44
C ILE A 58 -12.09 0.41 -8.45
N GLN A 59 -13.39 0.73 -8.45
CA GLN A 59 -13.87 2.11 -8.36
C GLN A 59 -13.48 2.76 -7.03
N LEU A 60 -13.56 2.02 -5.92
CA LEU A 60 -13.10 2.51 -4.62
C LEU A 60 -11.60 2.84 -4.64
N VAL A 61 -10.76 1.92 -5.15
CA VAL A 61 -9.31 2.15 -5.27
C VAL A 61 -9.02 3.38 -6.13
N ASN A 62 -9.67 3.50 -7.29
CA ASN A 62 -9.47 4.62 -8.21
C ASN A 62 -9.90 5.95 -7.57
N ARG A 63 -11.04 5.99 -6.91
CA ARG A 63 -11.52 7.18 -6.21
C ARG A 63 -10.51 7.66 -5.16
N LEU A 64 -10.04 6.76 -4.31
CA LEU A 64 -9.07 7.12 -3.26
C LEU A 64 -7.70 7.47 -3.84
N ASN A 65 -7.27 6.78 -4.89
CA ASN A 65 -6.00 7.07 -5.56
C ASN A 65 -6.01 8.46 -6.23
N ASN A 66 -7.14 8.88 -6.81
CA ASN A 66 -7.30 10.22 -7.35
C ASN A 66 -7.21 11.26 -6.24
N SER A 67 -7.87 11.05 -5.09
CA SER A 67 -7.75 11.94 -3.94
C SER A 67 -6.31 12.02 -3.40
N ILE A 68 -5.56 10.91 -3.42
CA ILE A 68 -4.12 10.90 -3.11
C ILE A 68 -3.35 11.78 -4.10
N SER A 69 -3.62 11.64 -5.41
CA SER A 69 -2.94 12.44 -6.44
C SER A 69 -3.21 13.94 -6.29
N GLU A 70 -4.39 14.33 -5.86
CA GLU A 70 -4.74 15.73 -5.59
C GLU A 70 -3.94 16.31 -4.41
N VAL A 71 -3.59 15.49 -3.42
CA VAL A 71 -2.86 15.92 -2.21
C VAL A 71 -1.35 15.91 -2.42
N ASP A 72 -0.83 14.85 -3.04
CA ASP A 72 0.62 14.55 -3.13
C ASP A 72 1.23 14.94 -4.50
N GLY A 73 0.39 15.15 -5.51
CA GLY A 73 0.83 15.35 -6.90
C GLY A 73 1.05 14.05 -7.67
N THR A 74 1.08 12.90 -7.01
CA THR A 74 1.17 11.58 -7.63
C THR A 74 0.26 10.56 -6.94
N GLY A 75 -0.21 9.56 -7.70
CA GLY A 75 -0.93 8.41 -7.18
C GLY A 75 -0.05 7.17 -7.11
N PHE A 76 -0.63 6.07 -6.62
CA PHE A 76 0.07 4.79 -6.56
C PHE A 76 0.19 4.15 -7.94
N ASN A 77 1.43 3.99 -8.36
CA ASN A 77 1.81 3.33 -9.60
C ASN A 77 2.85 2.23 -9.33
N GLN A 78 3.11 1.43 -10.35
CA GLN A 78 4.25 0.52 -10.33
C GLN A 78 5.54 1.34 -10.39
N THR A 79 6.37 1.20 -9.37
CA THR A 79 7.68 1.86 -9.28
C THR A 79 8.77 0.97 -9.86
N PRO A 80 9.92 1.53 -10.31
CA PRO A 80 10.99 0.77 -10.93
C PRO A 80 11.52 -0.36 -10.04
N PHE A 81 11.85 -1.48 -10.68
CA PHE A 81 12.57 -2.61 -10.06
C PHE A 81 13.59 -3.11 -11.07
N GLU A 82 14.85 -2.79 -10.83
CA GLU A 82 15.91 -2.87 -11.84
C GLU A 82 17.12 -3.61 -11.32
N ASN A 83 17.81 -4.32 -12.21
CA ASN A 83 19.12 -4.88 -11.93
C ASN A 83 20.19 -3.78 -12.09
N CYS A 84 20.94 -3.54 -11.01
CA CYS A 84 21.99 -2.54 -10.95
C CYS A 84 23.38 -3.18 -11.00
N SER A 85 23.72 -3.78 -12.15
CA SER A 85 25.01 -4.46 -12.39
C SER A 85 26.22 -3.57 -12.14
N ASP A 86 26.14 -2.30 -12.55
CA ASP A 86 27.22 -1.33 -12.38
C ASP A 86 27.49 -1.04 -10.89
N LEU A 87 26.43 -0.89 -10.10
CA LEU A 87 26.55 -0.72 -8.66
C LEU A 87 27.07 -2.00 -8.00
N SER A 88 26.60 -3.17 -8.42
CA SER A 88 27.09 -4.46 -7.94
C SER A 88 28.61 -4.57 -8.15
N SER A 89 29.07 -4.21 -9.34
CA SER A 89 30.50 -4.22 -9.72
C SER A 89 31.29 -3.19 -8.91
N ALA A 90 30.77 -1.98 -8.75
CA ALA A 90 31.44 -0.90 -8.01
C ALA A 90 31.68 -1.22 -6.52
N ILE A 91 30.79 -2.01 -5.90
CA ILE A 91 30.94 -2.46 -4.51
C ILE A 91 31.65 -3.83 -4.39
N GLY A 92 32.20 -4.36 -5.51
CA GLY A 92 32.94 -5.61 -5.52
C GLY A 92 32.07 -6.86 -5.28
N ARG A 93 30.77 -6.78 -5.52
CA ARG A 93 29.84 -7.90 -5.32
C ARG A 93 29.84 -8.81 -6.55
N THR A 94 29.89 -10.11 -6.32
CA THR A 94 29.66 -11.13 -7.36
C THR A 94 28.18 -11.54 -7.32
N GLY A 95 27.42 -11.20 -8.36
CA GLY A 95 26.02 -11.54 -8.48
C GLY A 95 25.12 -10.33 -8.65
N ASP A 96 23.86 -10.59 -8.94
CA ASP A 96 22.87 -9.55 -9.23
C ASP A 96 22.53 -8.71 -7.99
N LEU A 97 22.39 -7.40 -8.21
CA LEU A 97 21.85 -6.46 -7.25
C LEU A 97 20.58 -5.84 -7.83
N TRP A 98 19.47 -6.15 -7.23
CA TRP A 98 18.17 -5.62 -7.63
C TRP A 98 17.73 -4.52 -6.68
N ILE A 99 17.32 -3.37 -7.25
CA ILE A 99 16.85 -2.21 -6.49
C ILE A 99 15.39 -1.94 -6.80
N LYS A 100 14.57 -1.90 -5.76
CA LYS A 100 13.20 -1.38 -5.80
C LYS A 100 13.24 0.10 -5.44
N ASN A 101 13.09 0.97 -6.45
CA ASN A 101 13.12 2.41 -6.25
C ASN A 101 11.71 2.94 -5.91
N GLU A 102 11.54 3.46 -4.69
CA GLU A 102 10.29 4.02 -4.18
C GLU A 102 10.36 5.54 -3.97
N THR A 103 11.39 6.21 -4.49
CA THR A 103 11.58 7.66 -4.28
C THR A 103 10.51 8.51 -4.97
N GLU A 104 9.92 8.02 -6.04
CA GLU A 104 8.83 8.68 -6.77
C GLU A 104 7.44 8.16 -6.38
N ASN A 105 7.37 7.31 -5.36
CA ASN A 105 6.09 6.87 -4.83
C ASN A 105 5.44 7.96 -3.97
N VAL A 106 4.16 7.83 -3.70
CA VAL A 106 3.40 8.72 -2.80
C VAL A 106 4.18 8.99 -1.52
N SER A 107 4.29 10.24 -1.12
CA SER A 107 5.10 10.75 0.00
C SER A 107 6.61 10.42 -0.09
N GLY A 108 7.14 10.18 -1.29
CA GLY A 108 8.57 9.90 -1.53
C GLY A 108 9.07 8.59 -0.93
N SER A 109 8.19 7.64 -0.56
CA SER A 109 8.62 6.39 0.06
C SER A 109 7.59 5.26 -0.03
N HIS A 110 8.03 4.02 0.27
CA HIS A 110 7.14 2.87 0.34
C HIS A 110 6.11 2.95 1.48
N LYS A 111 6.29 3.86 2.45
CA LYS A 111 5.46 3.90 3.67
C LYS A 111 3.99 4.21 3.41
N ALA A 112 3.68 5.02 2.40
CA ALA A 112 2.31 5.32 2.06
C ALA A 112 1.51 4.10 1.57
N ARG A 113 2.17 3.05 1.04
CA ARG A 113 1.48 1.86 0.50
C ARG A 113 0.65 1.14 1.55
N HIS A 114 1.24 0.83 2.72
CA HIS A 114 0.48 0.13 3.76
C HIS A 114 -0.61 1.01 4.37
N LEU A 115 -0.37 2.32 4.45
CA LEU A 115 -1.35 3.28 4.97
C LEU A 115 -2.55 3.42 4.02
N PHE A 116 -2.32 3.38 2.72
CA PHE A 116 -3.41 3.32 1.74
C PHE A 116 -4.19 2.01 1.83
N GLY A 117 -3.50 0.88 2.05
CA GLY A 117 -4.15 -0.40 2.33
C GLY A 117 -5.07 -0.35 3.56
N LEU A 118 -4.64 0.35 4.62
CA LEU A 118 -5.48 0.62 5.79
C LEU A 118 -6.67 1.52 5.44
N ALA A 119 -6.47 2.57 4.66
CA ALA A 119 -7.56 3.44 4.22
C ALA A 119 -8.63 2.67 3.43
N LEU A 120 -8.22 1.80 2.50
CA LEU A 120 -9.15 0.90 1.80
C LEU A 120 -9.94 0.02 2.75
N HIS A 121 -9.27 -0.54 3.77
CA HIS A 121 -9.94 -1.36 4.78
C HIS A 121 -10.98 -0.57 5.58
N LEU A 122 -10.64 0.63 6.03
CA LEU A 122 -11.55 1.51 6.77
C LEU A 122 -12.76 1.93 5.94
N GLU A 123 -12.59 2.16 4.64
CA GLU A 123 -13.69 2.50 3.72
C GLU A 123 -14.61 1.29 3.50
N VAL A 124 -14.05 0.09 3.28
CA VAL A 124 -14.83 -1.14 3.15
C VAL A 124 -15.60 -1.46 4.44
N ASP A 125 -15.02 -1.17 5.60
CA ASP A 125 -15.67 -1.37 6.90
C ASP A 125 -16.61 -0.25 7.30
N GLU A 126 -16.77 0.77 6.45
CA GLU A 126 -17.66 1.91 6.69
C GLU A 126 -17.36 2.61 8.04
N VAL A 127 -16.09 2.60 8.44
CA VAL A 127 -15.65 3.27 9.67
C VAL A 127 -15.96 4.77 9.56
N PRO A 128 -16.63 5.40 10.54
CA PRO A 128 -16.98 6.80 10.45
C PRO A 128 -15.79 7.71 10.14
N LEU A 129 -15.94 8.68 9.21
CA LEU A 129 -14.87 9.60 8.82
C LEU A 129 -14.39 10.47 9.99
N THR A 130 -15.22 10.64 11.02
CA THR A 130 -14.87 11.36 12.25
C THR A 130 -13.96 10.58 13.19
N THR A 131 -13.77 9.27 12.96
CA THR A 131 -12.86 8.45 13.76
C THR A 131 -11.41 8.86 13.46
N PRO A 132 -10.67 9.38 14.44
CA PRO A 132 -9.32 9.86 14.22
C PRO A 132 -8.37 8.69 13.98
N LEU A 133 -7.44 8.88 13.06
CA LEU A 133 -6.28 8.03 12.89
C LEU A 133 -5.17 8.46 13.85
N SER A 134 -4.29 7.56 14.22
CA SER A 134 -3.17 7.86 15.10
C SER A 134 -1.92 7.12 14.65
N ILE A 135 -0.80 7.81 14.66
CA ILE A 135 0.51 7.23 14.30
C ILE A 135 1.61 7.81 15.21
N ALA A 136 2.52 6.96 15.64
CA ALA A 136 3.74 7.37 16.33
C ALA A 136 4.92 7.27 15.35
N SER A 137 5.37 8.40 14.81
CA SER A 137 6.48 8.47 13.86
C SER A 137 6.95 9.92 13.69
N CYS A 138 8.26 10.11 13.46
CA CYS A 138 8.88 11.40 13.12
C CYS A 138 9.46 11.43 11.69
N GLY A 139 9.10 10.49 10.82
CA GLY A 139 9.67 10.38 9.47
C GLY A 139 8.63 9.97 8.42
N ASN A 140 9.09 9.26 7.40
CA ASN A 140 8.29 8.92 6.21
C ASN A 140 6.94 8.24 6.50
N ALA A 141 6.80 7.54 7.63
CA ALA A 141 5.52 6.94 7.98
C ALA A 141 4.51 8.01 8.43
N ALA A 142 4.94 9.04 9.17
CA ALA A 142 4.10 10.18 9.54
C ALA A 142 3.70 10.98 8.30
N LEU A 143 4.64 11.24 7.39
CA LEU A 143 4.38 11.94 6.13
C LEU A 143 3.37 11.17 5.28
N GLY A 144 3.59 9.88 5.06
CA GLY A 144 2.63 9.04 4.34
C GLY A 144 1.26 8.99 4.99
N ALA A 145 1.20 8.95 6.34
CA ALA A 145 -0.07 9.01 7.07
C ALA A 145 -0.78 10.35 6.88
N ALA A 146 -0.05 11.46 6.87
CA ALA A 146 -0.62 12.79 6.64
C ALA A 146 -1.23 12.91 5.25
N VAL A 147 -0.53 12.44 4.21
CA VAL A 147 -1.04 12.43 2.82
C VAL A 147 -2.31 11.58 2.74
N VAL A 148 -2.26 10.34 3.23
CA VAL A 148 -3.40 9.41 3.16
C VAL A 148 -4.59 9.95 3.96
N ALA A 149 -4.39 10.36 5.20
CA ALA A 149 -5.47 10.89 6.06
C ALA A 149 -6.13 12.12 5.43
N ARG A 150 -5.33 13.04 4.86
CA ARG A 150 -5.84 14.21 4.14
C ARG A 150 -6.67 13.81 2.93
N ALA A 151 -6.18 12.85 2.13
CA ALA A 151 -6.87 12.39 0.91
C ALA A 151 -8.21 11.71 1.22
N VAL A 152 -8.30 10.97 2.34
CA VAL A 152 -9.55 10.31 2.76
C VAL A 152 -10.39 11.16 3.74
N ASN A 153 -10.00 12.42 3.93
CA ASN A 153 -10.69 13.39 4.79
C ASN A 153 -10.93 12.89 6.24
N ARG A 154 -9.91 12.26 6.85
CA ARG A 154 -9.94 11.77 8.23
C ARG A 154 -9.01 12.59 9.13
N PRO A 155 -9.40 12.88 10.39
CA PRO A 155 -8.50 13.47 11.37
C PRO A 155 -7.29 12.55 11.61
N LEU A 156 -6.10 13.15 11.76
CA LEU A 156 -4.89 12.42 12.08
C LEU A 156 -4.19 13.04 13.29
N ILE A 157 -3.79 12.20 14.22
CA ILE A 157 -2.94 12.55 15.36
C ILE A 157 -1.57 11.93 15.14
N VAL A 158 -0.54 12.77 15.05
CA VAL A 158 0.85 12.30 14.91
C VAL A 158 1.57 12.49 16.25
N HIS A 159 2.06 11.41 16.82
CA HIS A 159 2.85 11.43 18.03
C HIS A 159 4.34 11.46 17.65
N VAL A 160 5.00 12.55 17.97
CA VAL A 160 6.41 12.77 17.69
C VAL A 160 7.20 12.81 18.99
N PRO A 161 8.34 12.11 19.10
CA PRO A 161 9.18 12.18 20.29
C PRO A 161 9.68 13.61 20.54
N VAL A 162 9.80 14.02 21.79
CA VAL A 162 10.29 15.37 22.15
C VAL A 162 11.73 15.66 21.72
N TRP A 163 12.50 14.62 21.43
CA TRP A 163 13.88 14.70 20.95
C TRP A 163 14.00 14.66 19.41
N ALA A 164 12.88 14.53 18.70
CA ALA A 164 12.92 14.52 17.24
C ALA A 164 13.38 15.87 16.72
N ASP A 165 14.19 15.83 15.67
CA ASP A 165 14.68 17.03 15.00
C ASP A 165 13.48 17.84 14.45
N THR A 166 13.55 19.15 14.65
CA THR A 166 12.51 20.09 14.22
C THR A 166 12.87 20.76 12.88
N SER A 167 13.95 20.33 12.21
CA SER A 167 14.42 20.85 10.93
C SER A 167 13.55 20.43 9.74
#